data_bb0dbb4a436ff094e3a5c074f0545d06
#
_entry.id   bb0dbb4a436ff094e3a5c074f0545d06
#
_cell.length_a   1.000
_cell.length_b   1.000
_cell.length_c   1.000
_cell.angle_alpha   90.00
_cell.angle_beta   90.00
_cell.angle_gamma   90.00
#
_symmetry.space_group_name_H-M   'P 1'
#
loop_
_entity.id
_entity.type
_entity.pdbx_description
1 polymer ?
#
loop_
_entity_poly.entity_id
_entity_poly.type
_entity_poly.pdbx_seq_one_letter_code
_entity_poly.pdbx_strand_id
1 'polypeptide(L)'
;KLKNIASLKSLTLKSCFAMQREGINSALILGCQEFKRVANLSSSCLAMFMPFKTQELNDENGVYYGINQLSQNAIFGDKKKLKNRNSMILGKSGSGKSVFSKSEILSIYLNNPKDQIIIVDPQGEYNQIVNRLRENAAVICFDAKKEVYINPLDVDFYGVDYTELREIISEKADFILTLISSLLRRNVEAEEQGVIDRVVERVYSENFNMRKRLNGEMEREREYEVPGFMVTEQAVISTGEKLSRKEQVRAYSPAFQDIYQGLVDEGSELADHLAAAMDIFVNGSLNLFNHRTNVDIGKRLISFSFPGLKENLRVTSMLIMMEVLRSKLSENCREGKWTHLYIDEFHELLGIDQIAAFVVKLWKEIRKLLGCACGISQNMSDLLNEDNAGRLSAILSNTECFALLAQSSIDKRKLMEFLPNISPAMFNYVDNAESGTGLLKMGSVVIPFDIRMSKESEIYEIVNTDGGSYAV
;
A
#
# COMPACT_ATOMS: atom_id res chain seq x y z
N LYS A 1 -44.34 36.48 19.17
CA LYS A 1 -43.51 35.27 19.37
C LYS A 1 -42.05 35.61 19.67
N LEU A 2 -41.33 36.40 18.84
CA LEU A 2 -39.92 36.74 19.06
C LEU A 2 -39.69 37.49 20.38
N LYS A 3 -40.55 38.44 20.78
CA LYS A 3 -40.41 39.14 22.05
C LYS A 3 -40.51 38.21 23.26
N ASN A 4 -41.43 37.21 23.21
CA ASN A 4 -41.59 36.25 24.29
C ASN A 4 -40.36 35.30 24.39
N ILE A 5 -39.78 34.88 23.25
CA ILE A 5 -38.55 34.05 23.22
C ILE A 5 -37.35 34.86 23.78
N ALA A 6 -37.24 36.12 23.41
CA ALA A 6 -36.20 36.99 23.91
C ALA A 6 -36.30 37.25 25.42
N SER A 7 -37.50 37.46 25.94
CA SER A 7 -37.73 37.67 27.38
C SER A 7 -37.39 36.44 28.22
N LEU A 8 -37.62 35.21 27.68
CA LEU A 8 -37.20 33.96 28.32
C LEU A 8 -35.68 33.83 28.46
N LYS A 9 -34.92 34.54 27.61
CA LYS A 9 -33.46 34.61 27.66
C LYS A 9 -32.94 35.90 28.28
N SER A 10 -33.76 36.62 29.04
CA SER A 10 -33.41 37.91 29.65
C SER A 10 -32.98 38.99 28.65
N LEU A 11 -33.43 38.89 27.41
CA LEU A 11 -33.17 39.86 26.35
C LEU A 11 -34.39 40.76 26.13
N THR A 12 -34.15 42.07 26.01
CA THR A 12 -35.22 43.06 25.70
C THR A 12 -35.15 43.44 24.23
N LEU A 13 -36.18 43.05 23.45
CA LEU A 13 -36.34 43.50 22.06
C LEU A 13 -37.14 44.80 22.01
N LYS A 14 -36.51 45.84 21.46
CA LYS A 14 -37.15 47.14 21.18
C LYS A 14 -37.35 47.30 19.68
N SER A 15 -38.50 47.81 19.26
CA SER A 15 -38.74 48.18 17.88
C SER A 15 -38.01 49.48 17.55
N CYS A 16 -37.34 49.52 16.43
CA CYS A 16 -36.72 50.73 15.89
C CYS A 16 -37.79 51.53 15.13
N PHE A 17 -38.56 52.32 15.85
CA PHE A 17 -39.64 53.12 15.26
C PHE A 17 -39.02 54.28 14.47
N ALA A 18 -39.50 54.52 13.23
CA ALA A 18 -39.03 55.54 12.29
C ALA A 18 -37.51 55.45 11.91
N MET A 19 -36.87 54.28 12.08
CA MET A 19 -35.46 54.02 11.74
C MET A 19 -35.31 52.81 10.82
N GLN A 20 -36.30 52.60 9.93
CA GLN A 20 -36.31 51.39 9.07
C GLN A 20 -35.19 51.42 8.05
N ARG A 21 -34.85 52.58 7.49
CA ARG A 21 -33.76 52.77 6.52
C ARG A 21 -32.41 52.43 7.17
N GLU A 22 -32.12 53.03 8.32
CA GLU A 22 -30.91 52.81 9.09
C GLU A 22 -30.79 51.34 9.51
N GLY A 23 -31.96 50.72 9.85
CA GLY A 23 -32.02 49.31 10.20
C GLY A 23 -31.66 48.40 9.04
N ILE A 24 -32.21 48.66 7.87
CA ILE A 24 -31.91 47.89 6.66
C ILE A 24 -30.44 48.08 6.26
N ASN A 25 -29.94 49.30 6.21
CA ASN A 25 -28.56 49.60 5.84
C ASN A 25 -27.54 48.94 6.79
N SER A 26 -27.85 48.93 8.10
CA SER A 26 -26.99 48.29 9.10
C SER A 26 -27.12 46.75 9.11
N ALA A 27 -28.19 46.19 8.59
CA ALA A 27 -28.40 44.74 8.48
C ALA A 27 -27.85 44.16 7.18
N LEU A 28 -27.68 44.97 6.15
CA LEU A 28 -27.05 44.57 4.89
C LEU A 28 -25.52 44.52 5.06
N ILE A 29 -24.90 43.55 4.40
CA ILE A 29 -23.40 43.34 4.44
C ILE A 29 -22.70 44.41 3.60
N LEU A 30 -23.05 45.66 3.77
CA LEU A 30 -22.49 46.81 3.02
C LEU A 30 -21.41 47.59 3.80
N GLY A 31 -21.05 47.10 4.98
CA GLY A 31 -20.07 47.78 5.85
C GLY A 31 -20.51 49.12 6.42
N CYS A 32 -21.81 49.50 6.28
CA CYS A 32 -22.38 50.73 6.78
C CYS A 32 -23.11 50.48 8.12
N GLN A 33 -22.62 51.03 9.20
CA GLN A 33 -23.29 50.98 10.49
C GLN A 33 -23.91 52.34 10.80
N GLU A 34 -25.24 52.44 10.61
CA GLU A 34 -25.98 53.69 10.87
C GLU A 34 -26.54 53.76 12.30
N PHE A 35 -26.62 52.60 12.99
CA PHE A 35 -27.03 52.58 14.42
C PHE A 35 -25.83 52.85 15.34
N LYS A 36 -25.85 53.96 16.06
CA LYS A 36 -24.85 54.35 17.06
C LYS A 36 -25.04 53.62 18.41
N ARG A 37 -25.31 52.32 18.42
CA ARG A 37 -25.32 51.54 19.66
C ARG A 37 -24.08 50.67 19.68
N VAL A 38 -23.15 51.02 20.50
CA VAL A 38 -21.91 50.30 20.72
C VAL A 38 -22.02 49.59 22.07
N ALA A 39 -21.75 48.30 22.12
CA ALA A 39 -21.56 47.54 23.33
C ALA A 39 -20.04 47.26 23.46
N ASN A 40 -19.45 47.60 24.61
CA ASN A 40 -18.08 47.25 24.90
C ASN A 40 -18.02 45.73 25.19
N LEU A 41 -17.40 44.96 24.33
CA LEU A 41 -17.13 43.56 24.51
C LEU A 41 -15.62 43.39 24.81
N SER A 42 -15.29 42.57 25.81
CA SER A 42 -13.91 42.17 26.02
C SER A 42 -13.45 41.27 24.84
N SER A 43 -12.15 41.21 24.57
CA SER A 43 -11.59 40.39 23.52
C SER A 43 -11.99 38.90 23.69
N SER A 44 -12.07 38.43 24.92
CA SER A 44 -12.54 37.07 25.24
C SER A 44 -14.03 36.86 24.91
N CYS A 45 -14.89 37.85 25.16
CA CYS A 45 -16.30 37.77 24.75
C CYS A 45 -16.42 37.82 23.21
N LEU A 46 -15.64 38.62 22.52
CA LEU A 46 -15.64 38.72 21.07
C LEU A 46 -15.15 37.42 20.43
N ALA A 47 -14.18 36.76 21.02
CA ALA A 47 -13.68 35.44 20.56
C ALA A 47 -14.78 34.34 20.61
N MET A 48 -15.72 34.42 21.57
CA MET A 48 -16.85 33.49 21.65
C MET A 48 -17.87 33.66 20.50
N PHE A 49 -17.92 34.83 19.85
CA PHE A 49 -18.79 35.05 18.69
C PHE A 49 -18.15 34.71 17.36
N MET A 50 -16.83 34.40 17.33
CA MET A 50 -16.21 33.90 16.11
C MET A 50 -16.71 32.51 15.81
N PRO A 51 -17.22 32.26 14.58
CA PRO A 51 -17.68 30.93 14.18
C PRO A 51 -16.43 30.08 13.88
N PHE A 52 -15.78 29.56 14.93
CA PHE A 52 -14.75 28.56 14.75
C PHE A 52 -15.41 27.30 14.19
N LYS A 53 -15.14 27.01 12.92
CA LYS A 53 -15.47 25.72 12.34
C LYS A 53 -14.36 24.74 12.66
N THR A 54 -14.70 23.66 13.34
CA THR A 54 -13.86 22.46 13.38
C THR A 54 -13.76 21.88 11.97
N GLN A 55 -12.59 21.41 11.60
CA GLN A 55 -12.48 20.67 10.36
C GLN A 55 -13.19 19.33 10.52
N GLU A 56 -13.95 18.96 9.52
CA GLU A 56 -14.70 17.71 9.46
C GLU A 56 -14.30 16.92 8.20
N LEU A 57 -14.36 15.62 8.29
CA LEU A 57 -14.17 14.71 7.18
C LEU A 57 -15.30 13.69 7.20
N ASN A 58 -16.20 13.80 6.25
CA ASN A 58 -17.38 12.93 6.14
C ASN A 58 -17.63 12.60 4.66
N ASP A 59 -16.84 11.71 4.12
CA ASP A 59 -16.99 11.21 2.76
C ASP A 59 -18.04 10.10 2.72
N GLU A 60 -18.94 10.15 1.73
CA GLU A 60 -20.09 9.23 1.59
C GLU A 60 -19.66 7.74 1.53
N ASN A 61 -18.53 7.43 0.86
CA ASN A 61 -17.95 6.09 0.80
C ASN A 61 -16.65 6.00 1.61
N GLY A 62 -16.54 6.80 2.66
CA GLY A 62 -15.34 6.92 3.47
C GLY A 62 -15.09 5.70 4.34
N VAL A 63 -13.82 5.46 4.62
CA VAL A 63 -13.33 4.54 5.63
C VAL A 63 -13.43 5.23 6.99
N TYR A 64 -13.82 4.48 8.02
CA TYR A 64 -13.90 5.00 9.39
C TYR A 64 -12.51 5.16 10.02
N TYR A 65 -12.22 6.36 10.53
CA TYR A 65 -10.95 6.73 11.16
C TYR A 65 -11.08 7.12 12.63
N GLY A 66 -12.21 6.83 13.27
CA GLY A 66 -12.46 7.16 14.67
C GLY A 66 -13.38 8.38 14.85
N ILE A 67 -13.28 9.00 15.99
CA ILE A 67 -14.09 10.16 16.41
C ILE A 67 -13.20 11.41 16.44
N ASN A 68 -13.69 12.52 15.90
CA ASN A 68 -13.03 13.81 15.99
C ASN A 68 -13.04 14.30 17.44
N GLN A 69 -11.88 14.48 18.06
CA GLN A 69 -11.80 14.90 19.47
C GLN A 69 -12.38 16.30 19.75
N LEU A 70 -12.51 17.14 18.72
CA LEU A 70 -13.02 18.51 18.86
C LEU A 70 -14.54 18.57 18.73
N SER A 71 -15.12 17.92 17.73
CA SER A 71 -16.54 17.96 17.42
C SER A 71 -17.34 16.77 17.93
N GLN A 72 -16.66 15.68 18.30
CA GLN A 72 -17.24 14.39 18.70
C GLN A 72 -18.02 13.70 17.56
N ASN A 73 -17.80 14.12 16.31
CA ASN A 73 -18.36 13.48 15.13
C ASN A 73 -17.47 12.33 14.65
N ALA A 74 -18.07 11.32 14.03
CA ALA A 74 -17.32 10.26 13.37
C ALA A 74 -16.57 10.79 12.13
N ILE A 75 -15.34 10.28 11.93
CA ILE A 75 -14.47 10.66 10.81
C ILE A 75 -14.59 9.59 9.74
N PHE A 76 -15.06 9.97 8.56
CA PHE A 76 -15.08 9.11 7.37
C PHE A 76 -14.28 9.74 6.24
N GLY A 77 -13.23 9.10 5.79
CA GLY A 77 -12.34 9.62 4.73
C GLY A 77 -12.14 8.63 3.60
N ASP A 78 -12.06 9.14 2.38
CA ASP A 78 -11.79 8.33 1.17
C ASP A 78 -10.47 8.73 0.52
N LYS A 79 -9.43 7.90 0.71
CA LYS A 79 -8.11 8.11 0.11
C LYS A 79 -8.16 8.11 -1.42
N LYS A 80 -9.14 7.44 -2.05
CA LYS A 80 -9.27 7.38 -3.52
C LYS A 80 -9.55 8.75 -4.14
N LYS A 81 -10.07 9.70 -3.36
CA LYS A 81 -10.33 11.09 -3.78
C LYS A 81 -9.07 11.97 -3.78
N LEU A 82 -8.02 11.55 -3.12
CA LEU A 82 -6.76 12.30 -3.05
C LEU A 82 -6.00 12.25 -4.37
N LYS A 83 -5.22 13.30 -4.64
CA LYS A 83 -4.31 13.31 -5.82
C LYS A 83 -3.22 12.26 -5.68
N ASN A 84 -2.57 12.20 -4.51
CA ASN A 84 -1.65 11.15 -4.11
C ASN A 84 -2.33 10.33 -3.01
N ARG A 85 -2.65 9.09 -3.33
CA ARG A 85 -3.46 8.20 -2.49
C ARG A 85 -2.65 7.46 -1.43
N ASN A 86 -1.34 7.74 -1.38
CA ASN A 86 -0.46 7.09 -0.44
C ASN A 86 -0.62 7.68 0.96
N SER A 87 -0.36 6.84 1.95
CA SER A 87 -0.50 7.18 3.36
C SER A 87 0.68 6.69 4.18
N MET A 88 0.88 7.32 5.33
CA MET A 88 1.85 6.90 6.35
C MET A 88 1.16 6.85 7.71
N ILE A 89 1.39 5.77 8.45
CA ILE A 89 0.98 5.61 9.85
C ILE A 89 2.25 5.64 10.70
N LEU A 90 2.39 6.68 11.51
CA LEU A 90 3.59 6.92 12.31
C LEU A 90 3.23 7.00 13.79
N GLY A 91 4.03 6.35 14.63
CA GLY A 91 3.83 6.41 16.08
C GLY A 91 4.78 5.49 16.83
N LYS A 92 5.17 5.86 18.03
CA LYS A 92 6.03 5.04 18.90
C LYS A 92 5.42 3.66 19.19
N SER A 93 6.22 2.70 19.65
CA SER A 93 5.72 1.40 20.08
C SER A 93 4.63 1.55 21.16
N GLY A 94 3.56 0.76 21.08
CA GLY A 94 2.41 0.83 22.00
C GLY A 94 1.48 2.04 21.77
N SER A 95 1.67 2.86 20.73
CA SER A 95 0.78 4.00 20.42
C SER A 95 -0.55 3.61 19.77
N GLY A 96 -0.73 2.34 19.38
CA GLY A 96 -1.93 1.84 18.72
C GLY A 96 -1.88 1.81 17.19
N LYS A 97 -0.67 1.82 16.57
CA LYS A 97 -0.51 1.73 15.10
C LYS A 97 -1.19 0.51 14.50
N SER A 98 -0.92 -0.67 15.05
CA SER A 98 -1.48 -1.95 14.55
C SER A 98 -3.00 -1.99 14.72
N VAL A 99 -3.55 -1.40 15.79
CA VAL A 99 -5.00 -1.27 15.98
C VAL A 99 -5.59 -0.32 14.93
N PHE A 100 -4.95 0.82 14.69
CA PHE A 100 -5.39 1.80 13.69
C PHE A 100 -5.38 1.19 12.28
N SER A 101 -4.27 0.58 11.87
CA SER A 101 -4.14 -0.03 10.55
C SER A 101 -5.10 -1.21 10.34
N LYS A 102 -5.27 -2.09 11.34
CA LYS A 102 -6.23 -3.20 11.29
C LYS A 102 -7.67 -2.71 11.21
N SER A 103 -8.02 -1.64 11.93
CA SER A 103 -9.34 -1.01 11.85
C SER A 103 -9.61 -0.42 10.47
N GLU A 104 -8.63 0.24 9.88
CA GLU A 104 -8.71 0.75 8.51
C GLU A 104 -8.87 -0.40 7.50
N ILE A 105 -8.06 -1.46 7.62
CA ILE A 105 -8.13 -2.67 6.77
C ILE A 105 -9.51 -3.31 6.86
N LEU A 106 -10.04 -3.48 8.07
CA LEU A 106 -11.37 -4.06 8.29
C LEU A 106 -12.48 -3.18 7.67
N SER A 107 -12.38 -1.86 7.86
CA SER A 107 -13.34 -0.91 7.27
C SER A 107 -13.31 -0.94 5.74
N ILE A 108 -12.13 -1.00 5.12
CA ILE A 108 -11.99 -1.16 3.66
C ILE A 108 -12.57 -2.50 3.22
N TYR A 109 -12.26 -3.58 3.94
CA TYR A 109 -12.75 -4.92 3.62
C TYR A 109 -14.28 -4.98 3.64
N LEU A 110 -14.94 -4.32 4.58
CA LEU A 110 -16.40 -4.30 4.69
C LEU A 110 -17.05 -3.38 3.65
N ASN A 111 -16.51 -2.18 3.46
CA ASN A 111 -17.15 -1.14 2.64
C ASN A 111 -16.82 -1.24 1.13
N ASN A 112 -15.69 -1.86 0.77
CA ASN A 112 -15.20 -1.94 -0.61
C ASN A 112 -15.05 -3.40 -1.09
N PRO A 113 -16.16 -4.14 -1.37
CA PRO A 113 -16.13 -5.58 -1.61
C PRO A 113 -15.35 -6.00 -2.87
N LYS A 114 -15.11 -5.09 -3.80
CA LYS A 114 -14.36 -5.36 -5.04
C LYS A 114 -12.85 -5.12 -4.90
N ASP A 115 -12.42 -4.42 -3.86
CA ASP A 115 -11.02 -4.05 -3.67
C ASP A 115 -10.21 -5.24 -3.12
N GLN A 116 -8.93 -5.27 -3.45
CA GLN A 116 -7.97 -6.20 -2.87
C GLN A 116 -7.11 -5.48 -1.84
N ILE A 117 -6.82 -6.14 -0.74
CA ILE A 117 -5.94 -5.66 0.32
C ILE A 117 -4.74 -6.59 0.40
N ILE A 118 -3.54 -6.04 0.30
CA ILE A 118 -2.29 -6.78 0.39
C ILE A 118 -1.47 -6.19 1.54
N ILE A 119 -0.99 -7.04 2.42
CA ILE A 119 -0.22 -6.66 3.59
C ILE A 119 1.16 -7.30 3.49
N VAL A 120 2.20 -6.50 3.61
CA VAL A 120 3.57 -6.94 3.85
C VAL A 120 3.79 -6.87 5.35
N ASP A 121 3.85 -8.03 5.98
CA ASP A 121 3.83 -8.23 7.43
C ASP A 121 5.02 -9.10 7.87
N PRO A 122 6.22 -8.53 8.01
CA PRO A 122 7.42 -9.29 8.35
C PRO A 122 7.31 -10.08 9.65
N GLN A 123 6.55 -9.57 10.61
CA GLN A 123 6.44 -10.11 11.97
C GLN A 123 5.21 -11.01 12.17
N GLY A 124 4.22 -11.00 11.26
CA GLY A 124 3.01 -11.81 11.35
C GLY A 124 1.93 -11.22 12.27
N GLU A 125 1.97 -9.91 12.54
CA GLU A 125 1.00 -9.24 13.42
C GLU A 125 -0.43 -9.22 12.87
N TYR A 126 -0.60 -9.34 11.55
CA TYR A 126 -1.89 -9.31 10.88
C TYR A 126 -2.52 -10.70 10.67
N ASN A 127 -1.82 -11.77 11.06
CA ASN A 127 -2.33 -13.14 10.90
C ASN A 127 -3.69 -13.36 11.57
N GLN A 128 -3.96 -12.69 12.69
CA GLN A 128 -5.22 -12.82 13.41
C GLN A 128 -6.41 -12.33 12.57
N ILE A 129 -6.34 -11.14 11.98
CA ILE A 129 -7.41 -10.60 11.12
C ILE A 129 -7.58 -11.44 9.85
N VAL A 130 -6.47 -11.90 9.24
CA VAL A 130 -6.52 -12.75 8.05
C VAL A 130 -7.18 -14.09 8.36
N ASN A 131 -6.84 -14.70 9.49
CA ASN A 131 -7.43 -15.97 9.92
C ASN A 131 -8.93 -15.87 10.27
N ARG A 132 -9.41 -14.72 10.73
CA ARG A 132 -10.85 -14.50 10.96
C ARG A 132 -11.64 -14.39 9.64
N LEU A 133 -11.02 -13.91 8.58
CA LEU A 133 -11.64 -13.68 7.26
C LEU A 133 -11.32 -14.81 6.25
N ARG A 134 -11.10 -16.03 6.73
CA ARG A 134 -10.54 -17.20 6.01
C ARG A 134 -11.08 -17.46 4.60
N GLU A 135 -12.37 -17.28 4.36
CA GLU A 135 -12.97 -17.60 3.06
C GLU A 135 -12.37 -16.81 1.91
N ASN A 136 -12.09 -15.50 2.14
CA ASN A 136 -11.57 -14.57 1.16
C ASN A 136 -10.20 -13.98 1.56
N ALA A 137 -9.49 -14.63 2.47
CA ALA A 137 -8.20 -14.18 2.96
C ALA A 137 -7.17 -15.33 2.96
N ALA A 138 -5.89 -14.99 2.84
CA ALA A 138 -4.79 -15.94 2.88
C ALA A 138 -3.56 -15.33 3.56
N VAL A 139 -2.88 -16.13 4.39
CA VAL A 139 -1.53 -15.86 4.87
C VAL A 139 -0.56 -16.63 3.98
N ILE A 140 0.35 -15.91 3.34
CA ILE A 140 1.42 -16.47 2.53
C ILE A 140 2.71 -16.31 3.32
N CYS A 141 3.17 -17.42 3.88
CA CYS A 141 4.32 -17.46 4.75
C CYS A 141 5.49 -18.11 4.02
N PHE A 142 6.54 -17.32 3.76
CA PHE A 142 7.78 -17.82 3.19
C PHE A 142 8.63 -18.47 4.30
N ASP A 143 8.40 -19.75 4.52
CA ASP A 143 9.17 -20.60 5.45
C ASP A 143 9.67 -21.82 4.69
N ALA A 144 10.96 -22.11 4.81
CA ALA A 144 11.57 -23.28 4.17
C ALA A 144 10.94 -24.63 4.60
N LYS A 145 10.15 -24.63 5.68
CA LYS A 145 9.43 -25.81 6.19
C LYS A 145 8.03 -25.96 5.63
N LYS A 146 7.48 -24.93 4.96
CA LYS A 146 6.14 -24.91 4.39
C LYS A 146 6.26 -25.02 2.88
N GLU A 147 5.48 -25.92 2.27
CA GLU A 147 5.38 -26.07 0.81
C GLU A 147 4.52 -24.96 0.20
N VAL A 148 4.94 -23.69 0.43
CA VAL A 148 4.31 -22.51 -0.14
C VAL A 148 5.24 -21.96 -1.22
N TYR A 149 4.77 -22.02 -2.46
CA TYR A 149 5.55 -21.62 -3.64
C TYR A 149 4.89 -20.47 -4.36
N ILE A 150 5.68 -19.46 -4.70
CA ILE A 150 5.29 -18.34 -5.56
C ILE A 150 6.37 -18.15 -6.61
N ASN A 151 5.96 -18.17 -7.86
CA ASN A 151 6.82 -17.87 -8.98
C ASN A 151 6.77 -16.35 -9.29
N PRO A 152 7.86 -15.59 -9.10
CA PRO A 152 7.86 -14.15 -9.41
C PRO A 152 7.82 -13.87 -10.92
N LEU A 153 8.07 -14.90 -11.74
CA LEU A 153 8.05 -14.81 -13.18
C LEU A 153 6.68 -15.12 -13.79
N ASP A 154 5.66 -15.40 -12.95
CA ASP A 154 4.29 -15.62 -13.42
C ASP A 154 3.77 -14.40 -14.20
N VAL A 155 3.18 -14.68 -15.36
CA VAL A 155 2.54 -13.70 -16.24
C VAL A 155 1.21 -14.24 -16.75
N ASP A 156 0.17 -13.41 -16.63
CA ASP A 156 -1.09 -13.70 -17.29
C ASP A 156 -1.07 -13.19 -18.73
N PHE A 157 -0.87 -14.09 -19.65
CA PHE A 157 -0.87 -13.80 -21.09
C PHE A 157 -2.28 -13.68 -21.71
N TYR A 158 -3.35 -13.75 -20.92
CA TYR A 158 -4.72 -13.66 -21.44
C TYR A 158 -5.02 -12.24 -21.95
N GLY A 159 -5.34 -12.13 -23.23
CA GLY A 159 -5.61 -10.84 -23.88
C GLY A 159 -4.39 -9.96 -24.17
N VAL A 160 -3.19 -10.45 -23.86
CA VAL A 160 -1.93 -9.73 -24.11
C VAL A 160 -1.63 -9.75 -25.60
N ASP A 161 -1.36 -8.58 -26.20
CA ASP A 161 -0.84 -8.44 -27.56
C ASP A 161 0.70 -8.39 -27.58
N TYR A 162 1.31 -8.32 -28.77
CA TYR A 162 2.77 -8.27 -28.90
C TYR A 162 3.40 -6.97 -28.37
N THR A 163 2.65 -5.88 -28.29
CA THR A 163 3.14 -4.61 -27.75
C THR A 163 3.21 -4.68 -26.24
N GLU A 164 2.11 -5.15 -25.62
CA GLU A 164 2.05 -5.40 -24.17
C GLU A 164 3.06 -6.48 -23.73
N LEU A 165 3.28 -7.52 -24.57
CA LEU A 165 4.31 -8.53 -24.31
C LEU A 165 5.72 -7.91 -24.19
N ARG A 166 6.07 -6.97 -25.05
CA ARG A 166 7.37 -6.28 -24.97
C ARG A 166 7.53 -5.48 -23.69
N GLU A 167 6.46 -4.82 -23.22
CA GLU A 167 6.48 -4.11 -21.95
C GLU A 167 6.69 -5.08 -20.78
N ILE A 168 5.97 -6.21 -20.78
CA ILE A 168 6.13 -7.27 -19.78
C ILE A 168 7.57 -7.83 -19.78
N ILE A 169 8.12 -8.12 -20.95
CA ILE A 169 9.49 -8.64 -21.10
C ILE A 169 10.49 -7.63 -20.53
N SER A 170 10.38 -6.34 -20.89
CA SER A 170 11.26 -5.30 -20.36
C SER A 170 11.18 -5.19 -18.84
N GLU A 171 9.99 -5.24 -18.29
CA GLU A 171 9.80 -5.21 -16.83
C GLU A 171 10.42 -6.43 -16.12
N LYS A 172 10.27 -7.62 -16.71
CA LYS A 172 10.86 -8.85 -16.17
C LYS A 172 12.38 -8.89 -16.33
N ALA A 173 12.92 -8.33 -17.41
CA ALA A 173 14.36 -8.17 -17.58
C ALA A 173 14.94 -7.22 -16.52
N ASP A 174 14.32 -6.08 -16.28
CA ASP A 174 14.69 -5.14 -15.19
C ASP A 174 14.69 -5.83 -13.82
N PHE A 175 13.69 -6.68 -13.55
CA PHE A 175 13.62 -7.44 -12.31
C PHE A 175 14.79 -8.44 -12.20
N ILE A 176 15.06 -9.25 -13.23
CA ILE A 176 16.17 -10.22 -13.25
C ILE A 176 17.51 -9.51 -13.09
N LEU A 177 17.71 -8.36 -13.77
CA LEU A 177 18.89 -7.51 -13.62
C LEU A 177 19.10 -7.06 -12.17
N THR A 178 18.03 -6.56 -11.54
CA THR A 178 18.06 -6.13 -10.14
C THR A 178 18.39 -7.29 -9.20
N LEU A 179 17.80 -8.46 -9.46
CA LEU A 179 17.99 -9.67 -8.67
C LEU A 179 19.45 -10.16 -8.77
N ILE A 180 20.00 -10.26 -9.98
CA ILE A 180 21.39 -10.67 -10.23
C ILE A 180 22.36 -9.65 -9.62
N SER A 181 22.11 -8.35 -9.78
CA SER A 181 22.92 -7.29 -9.15
C SER A 181 22.98 -7.45 -7.63
N SER A 182 21.86 -7.81 -7.01
CA SER A 182 21.77 -8.05 -5.56
C SER A 182 22.59 -9.29 -5.15
N LEU A 183 22.55 -10.37 -5.94
CA LEU A 183 23.29 -11.59 -5.67
C LEU A 183 24.81 -11.37 -5.84
N LEU A 184 25.21 -10.69 -6.90
CA LEU A 184 26.62 -10.38 -7.20
C LEU A 184 27.19 -9.27 -6.30
N ARG A 185 26.33 -8.54 -5.57
CA ARG A 185 26.69 -7.36 -4.77
C ARG A 185 27.45 -6.29 -5.56
N ARG A 186 27.16 -6.19 -6.84
CA ARG A 186 27.66 -5.17 -7.76
C ARG A 186 26.64 -4.88 -8.84
N ASN A 187 26.81 -3.75 -9.52
CA ASN A 187 26.00 -3.49 -10.71
C ASN A 187 26.38 -4.44 -11.83
N VAL A 188 25.38 -4.87 -12.59
CA VAL A 188 25.56 -5.67 -13.82
C VAL A 188 26.14 -4.77 -14.89
N GLU A 189 27.15 -5.24 -15.62
CA GLU A 189 27.79 -4.51 -16.70
C GLU A 189 26.92 -4.50 -17.97
N ALA A 190 27.13 -3.54 -18.87
CA ALA A 190 26.31 -3.38 -20.07
C ALA A 190 26.28 -4.63 -20.97
N GLU A 191 27.38 -5.36 -21.04
CA GLU A 191 27.50 -6.61 -21.83
C GLU A 191 26.67 -7.73 -21.18
N GLU A 192 26.76 -7.88 -19.85
CA GLU A 192 25.95 -8.82 -19.05
C GLU A 192 24.45 -8.50 -19.17
N GLN A 193 24.10 -7.21 -19.13
CA GLN A 193 22.71 -6.74 -19.33
C GLN A 193 22.18 -7.18 -20.69
N GLY A 194 22.96 -7.02 -21.76
CA GLY A 194 22.57 -7.47 -23.10
C GLY A 194 22.33 -8.98 -23.19
N VAL A 195 23.07 -9.79 -22.41
CA VAL A 195 22.86 -11.24 -22.34
C VAL A 195 21.53 -11.54 -21.64
N ILE A 196 21.28 -10.91 -20.50
CA ILE A 196 20.04 -11.11 -19.73
C ILE A 196 18.81 -10.70 -20.55
N ASP A 197 18.85 -9.53 -21.21
CA ASP A 197 17.75 -9.05 -22.04
C ASP A 197 17.39 -10.06 -23.14
N ARG A 198 18.38 -10.58 -23.87
CA ARG A 198 18.15 -11.59 -24.93
C ARG A 198 17.59 -12.89 -24.40
N VAL A 199 18.09 -13.38 -23.28
CA VAL A 199 17.62 -14.63 -22.66
C VAL A 199 16.17 -14.46 -22.19
N VAL A 200 15.85 -13.38 -21.48
CA VAL A 200 14.50 -13.11 -20.99
C VAL A 200 13.53 -12.94 -22.16
N GLU A 201 13.90 -12.17 -23.20
CA GLU A 201 13.07 -12.01 -24.39
C GLU A 201 12.78 -13.36 -25.07
N ARG A 202 13.79 -14.21 -25.25
CA ARG A 202 13.62 -15.53 -25.84
C ARG A 202 12.67 -16.40 -25.04
N VAL A 203 12.92 -16.55 -23.74
CA VAL A 203 12.13 -17.41 -22.85
C VAL A 203 10.66 -16.98 -22.79
N TYR A 204 10.37 -15.69 -22.62
CA TYR A 204 9.00 -15.21 -22.57
C TYR A 204 8.28 -15.28 -23.91
N SER A 205 8.98 -15.00 -25.01
CA SER A 205 8.40 -15.08 -26.36
C SER A 205 8.05 -16.52 -26.73
N GLU A 206 8.90 -17.48 -26.39
CA GLU A 206 8.63 -18.91 -26.61
C GLU A 206 7.37 -19.38 -25.83
N ASN A 207 7.29 -19.04 -24.55
CA ASN A 207 6.14 -19.39 -23.70
C ASN A 207 4.84 -18.73 -24.19
N PHE A 208 4.87 -17.46 -24.60
CA PHE A 208 3.74 -16.76 -25.17
C PHE A 208 3.25 -17.41 -26.48
N ASN A 209 4.17 -17.75 -27.38
CA ASN A 209 3.85 -18.38 -28.64
C ASN A 209 3.30 -19.81 -28.44
N MET A 210 3.87 -20.56 -27.47
CA MET A 210 3.38 -21.89 -27.09
C MET A 210 1.93 -21.82 -26.61
N ARG A 211 1.61 -20.88 -25.72
CA ARG A 211 0.24 -20.64 -25.25
C ARG A 211 -0.71 -20.35 -26.42
N LYS A 212 -0.33 -19.44 -27.34
CA LYS A 212 -1.16 -19.10 -28.51
C LYS A 212 -1.43 -20.31 -29.41
N ARG A 213 -0.43 -21.15 -29.61
CA ARG A 213 -0.60 -22.37 -30.41
C ARG A 213 -1.56 -23.37 -29.77
N LEU A 214 -1.43 -23.61 -28.46
CA LEU A 214 -2.27 -24.56 -27.72
C LEU A 214 -3.72 -24.08 -27.58
N ASN A 215 -3.96 -22.78 -27.54
CA ASN A 215 -5.29 -22.20 -27.53
C ASN A 215 -5.94 -22.10 -28.95
N GLY A 216 -5.21 -22.50 -30.01
CA GLY A 216 -5.71 -22.38 -31.39
C GLY A 216 -5.76 -20.93 -31.92
N GLU A 217 -5.08 -20.00 -31.26
CA GLU A 217 -5.00 -18.59 -31.64
C GLU A 217 -3.95 -18.32 -32.74
N MET A 218 -3.07 -19.32 -33.03
CA MET A 218 -2.11 -19.32 -34.12
C MET A 218 -2.30 -20.57 -34.99
N GLU A 219 -2.32 -20.37 -36.33
CA GLU A 219 -2.26 -21.48 -37.27
C GLU A 219 -0.93 -22.25 -37.11
N ARG A 220 -1.00 -23.58 -37.32
CA ARG A 220 0.16 -24.48 -37.22
C ARG A 220 1.18 -24.15 -38.32
N GLU A 221 2.12 -23.25 -38.06
CA GLU A 221 3.32 -23.13 -38.86
C GLU A 221 4.51 -23.70 -38.11
N ARG A 222 4.93 -24.88 -38.59
CA ARG A 222 6.17 -25.61 -38.32
C ARG A 222 6.38 -26.17 -36.91
N GLU A 223 6.58 -27.50 -36.93
CA GLU A 223 7.19 -28.27 -35.86
C GLU A 223 8.58 -27.67 -35.51
N TYR A 224 8.67 -27.05 -34.35
CA TYR A 224 9.93 -26.81 -33.67
C TYR A 224 9.95 -27.76 -32.45
N GLU A 225 10.83 -28.75 -32.51
CA GLU A 225 11.33 -29.43 -31.32
C GLU A 225 11.99 -28.38 -30.43
N VAL A 226 11.40 -28.10 -29.27
CA VAL A 226 12.00 -27.26 -28.21
C VAL A 226 12.87 -28.20 -27.37
N PRO A 227 14.20 -28.13 -27.45
CA PRO A 227 15.07 -28.98 -26.66
C PRO A 227 14.94 -28.56 -25.17
N GLY A 228 14.59 -29.50 -24.33
CA GLY A 228 14.76 -29.37 -22.88
C GLY A 228 13.55 -28.96 -22.05
N PHE A 229 12.37 -28.77 -22.63
CA PHE A 229 11.15 -28.46 -21.89
C PHE A 229 10.21 -29.64 -21.75
N MET A 230 10.26 -30.32 -20.61
CA MET A 230 9.16 -31.17 -20.20
C MET A 230 8.03 -30.33 -19.56
N VAL A 231 7.42 -29.43 -20.31
CA VAL A 231 5.99 -29.20 -20.12
C VAL A 231 5.38 -30.52 -20.56
N THR A 232 4.86 -31.28 -19.63
CA THR A 232 4.21 -32.52 -19.96
C THR A 232 3.01 -32.19 -20.86
N GLU A 233 3.21 -32.22 -22.19
CA GLU A 233 2.15 -32.24 -23.21
C GLU A 233 1.06 -33.24 -22.82
N GLN A 234 1.41 -34.25 -22.05
CA GLN A 234 0.48 -35.25 -21.49
C GLN A 234 -0.58 -34.66 -20.58
N ALA A 235 -0.36 -33.56 -19.86
CA ALA A 235 -1.40 -32.97 -19.02
C ALA A 235 -2.43 -32.15 -19.81
N VAL A 236 -2.07 -31.63 -20.98
CA VAL A 236 -2.95 -30.79 -21.82
C VAL A 236 -3.68 -31.62 -22.88
N ILE A 237 -3.08 -32.70 -23.36
CA ILE A 237 -3.65 -33.55 -24.44
C ILE A 237 -4.62 -34.62 -23.90
N SER A 238 -4.53 -34.99 -22.61
CA SER A 238 -5.29 -36.11 -22.08
C SER A 238 -6.76 -35.83 -21.72
N THR A 239 -7.18 -34.55 -21.59
CA THR A 239 -8.54 -34.26 -21.11
C THR A 239 -9.41 -33.45 -22.05
N GLY A 240 -8.91 -32.87 -23.11
CA GLY A 240 -9.71 -32.01 -24.02
C GLY A 240 -10.41 -30.82 -23.36
N GLU A 241 -10.18 -30.59 -22.07
CA GLU A 241 -10.71 -29.47 -21.31
C GLU A 241 -9.82 -28.23 -21.47
N LYS A 242 -10.43 -27.08 -21.76
CA LYS A 242 -9.71 -25.81 -21.78
C LYS A 242 -9.27 -25.47 -20.36
N LEU A 243 -7.97 -25.28 -20.17
CA LEU A 243 -7.42 -24.82 -18.90
C LEU A 243 -8.07 -23.50 -18.46
N SER A 244 -8.39 -23.39 -17.17
CA SER A 244 -8.80 -22.11 -16.59
C SER A 244 -7.67 -21.07 -16.71
N ARG A 245 -8.01 -19.75 -16.64
CA ARG A 245 -7.02 -18.68 -16.72
C ARG A 245 -5.87 -18.86 -15.71
N LYS A 246 -6.17 -19.27 -14.48
CA LYS A 246 -5.15 -19.54 -13.45
C LYS A 246 -4.24 -20.74 -13.80
N GLU A 247 -4.79 -21.76 -14.40
CA GLU A 247 -4.01 -22.93 -14.85
C GLU A 247 -3.14 -22.58 -16.04
N GLN A 248 -3.60 -21.71 -16.94
CA GLN A 248 -2.78 -21.21 -18.05
C GLN A 248 -1.60 -20.38 -17.55
N VAL A 249 -1.78 -19.47 -16.59
CA VAL A 249 -0.66 -18.72 -15.97
C VAL A 249 0.35 -19.70 -15.42
N ARG A 250 -0.08 -20.69 -14.65
CA ARG A 250 0.82 -21.71 -14.07
C ARG A 250 1.52 -22.58 -15.10
N ALA A 251 0.86 -22.86 -16.23
CA ALA A 251 1.40 -23.74 -17.27
C ALA A 251 2.38 -23.05 -18.21
N TYR A 252 2.17 -21.76 -18.52
CA TYR A 252 2.91 -21.03 -19.56
C TYR A 252 3.83 -19.94 -19.03
N SER A 253 3.83 -19.66 -17.73
CA SER A 253 4.83 -18.74 -17.17
C SER A 253 6.16 -19.43 -17.00
N PRO A 254 7.28 -18.76 -17.36
CA PRO A 254 8.62 -19.28 -17.10
C PRO A 254 8.88 -19.39 -15.60
N ALA A 255 9.85 -20.24 -15.23
CA ALA A 255 10.43 -20.34 -13.91
C ALA A 255 11.90 -19.90 -13.91
N PHE A 256 12.54 -19.79 -12.76
CA PHE A 256 14.00 -19.51 -12.72
C PHE A 256 14.83 -20.54 -13.42
N GLN A 257 14.40 -21.82 -13.43
CA GLN A 257 15.03 -22.89 -14.20
C GLN A 257 15.15 -22.54 -15.68
N ASP A 258 14.14 -21.88 -16.26
CA ASP A 258 14.09 -21.57 -17.69
C ASP A 258 15.06 -20.46 -18.04
N ILE A 259 15.15 -19.45 -17.16
CA ILE A 259 16.16 -18.38 -17.31
C ILE A 259 17.57 -18.94 -17.13
N TYR A 260 17.78 -19.81 -16.14
CA TYR A 260 19.05 -20.48 -15.91
C TYR A 260 19.48 -21.28 -17.15
N GLN A 261 18.58 -22.13 -17.67
CA GLN A 261 18.88 -22.93 -18.87
C GLN A 261 19.14 -22.03 -20.09
N GLY A 262 18.34 -20.95 -20.23
CA GLY A 262 18.56 -19.98 -21.30
C GLY A 262 19.95 -19.31 -21.24
N LEU A 263 20.47 -19.05 -20.04
CA LEU A 263 21.84 -18.54 -19.87
C LEU A 263 22.89 -19.60 -20.23
N VAL A 264 22.71 -20.86 -19.80
CA VAL A 264 23.61 -21.96 -20.15
C VAL A 264 23.64 -22.17 -21.67
N ASP A 265 22.51 -22.13 -22.35
CA ASP A 265 22.38 -22.33 -23.81
C ASP A 265 22.98 -21.18 -24.61
N GLU A 266 23.19 -20.00 -24.02
CA GLU A 266 23.86 -18.84 -24.67
C GLU A 266 25.36 -19.14 -24.91
N GLY A 267 25.98 -20.02 -24.11
CA GLY A 267 27.34 -20.58 -24.34
C GLY A 267 28.46 -19.54 -24.31
N SER A 268 28.28 -18.41 -23.65
CA SER A 268 29.31 -17.38 -23.47
C SER A 268 29.84 -17.38 -22.03
N GLU A 269 31.13 -17.04 -21.86
CA GLU A 269 31.74 -16.96 -20.52
C GLU A 269 30.95 -16.03 -19.56
N LEU A 270 30.41 -14.94 -20.11
CA LEU A 270 29.56 -14.02 -19.36
C LEU A 270 28.23 -14.68 -18.93
N ALA A 271 27.62 -15.45 -19.82
CA ALA A 271 26.37 -16.15 -19.53
C ALA A 271 26.58 -17.26 -18.48
N ASP A 272 27.69 -17.99 -18.55
CA ASP A 272 28.06 -19.00 -17.56
C ASP A 272 28.24 -18.39 -16.16
N HIS A 273 28.86 -17.20 -16.08
CA HIS A 273 29.02 -16.48 -14.82
C HIS A 273 27.68 -16.03 -14.23
N LEU A 274 26.74 -15.54 -15.08
CA LEU A 274 25.39 -15.17 -14.67
C LEU A 274 24.57 -16.39 -14.26
N ALA A 275 24.70 -17.51 -14.99
CA ALA A 275 24.06 -18.79 -14.64
C ALA A 275 24.54 -19.29 -13.26
N ALA A 276 25.83 -19.22 -12.97
CA ALA A 276 26.39 -19.59 -11.68
C ALA A 276 25.82 -18.74 -10.53
N ALA A 277 25.56 -17.44 -10.75
CA ALA A 277 24.89 -16.59 -9.78
C ALA A 277 23.42 -17.00 -9.54
N MET A 278 22.73 -17.50 -10.58
CA MET A 278 21.34 -17.94 -10.49
C MET A 278 21.16 -19.36 -9.95
N ASP A 279 22.23 -20.14 -9.82
CA ASP A 279 22.18 -21.51 -9.33
C ASP A 279 21.53 -21.66 -7.94
N ILE A 280 21.60 -20.61 -7.12
CA ILE A 280 20.97 -20.56 -5.79
C ILE A 280 19.44 -20.74 -5.87
N PHE A 281 18.79 -20.35 -6.99
CA PHE A 281 17.35 -20.54 -7.20
C PHE A 281 17.02 -21.93 -7.72
N VAL A 282 17.94 -22.57 -8.42
CA VAL A 282 17.68 -23.88 -9.05
C VAL A 282 18.05 -25.02 -8.13
N ASN A 283 19.29 -25.01 -7.62
CA ASN A 283 19.87 -26.08 -6.82
C ASN A 283 20.12 -25.66 -5.36
N GLY A 284 19.93 -24.38 -5.04
CA GLY A 284 20.30 -23.81 -3.76
C GLY A 284 19.12 -23.55 -2.81
N SER A 285 19.39 -22.73 -1.81
CA SER A 285 18.46 -22.44 -0.68
C SER A 285 17.25 -21.58 -1.05
N LEU A 286 17.21 -20.98 -2.25
CA LEU A 286 16.09 -20.21 -2.79
C LEU A 286 15.26 -20.99 -3.82
N ASN A 287 15.42 -22.31 -3.88
CA ASN A 287 14.63 -23.16 -4.79
C ASN A 287 13.13 -23.06 -4.58
N LEU A 288 12.68 -22.62 -3.42
CA LEU A 288 11.25 -22.36 -3.14
C LEU A 288 10.59 -21.38 -4.16
N PHE A 289 11.36 -20.53 -4.82
CA PHE A 289 10.88 -19.61 -5.85
C PHE A 289 10.96 -20.18 -7.28
N ASN A 290 11.53 -21.37 -7.44
CA ASN A 290 11.67 -22.07 -8.72
C ASN A 290 10.52 -23.07 -8.99
N HIS A 291 9.45 -22.95 -8.24
CA HIS A 291 8.25 -23.81 -8.38
C HIS A 291 7.09 -23.01 -8.93
N ARG A 292 6.14 -23.67 -9.55
CA ARG A 292 4.88 -23.06 -9.97
C ARG A 292 4.10 -22.59 -8.75
N THR A 293 3.47 -21.42 -8.86
CA THR A 293 2.65 -20.85 -7.78
C THR A 293 1.54 -21.80 -7.38
N ASN A 294 1.53 -22.23 -6.12
CA ASN A 294 0.53 -23.14 -5.56
C ASN A 294 -0.45 -22.45 -4.59
N VAL A 295 -0.28 -21.16 -4.35
CA VAL A 295 -1.14 -20.35 -3.47
C VAL A 295 -2.07 -19.45 -4.28
N ASP A 296 -3.23 -19.10 -3.70
CA ASP A 296 -4.16 -18.19 -4.37
C ASP A 296 -3.91 -16.74 -3.99
N ILE A 297 -3.11 -16.05 -4.81
CA ILE A 297 -2.86 -14.60 -4.68
C ILE A 297 -4.03 -13.73 -5.19
N GLY A 298 -5.14 -14.36 -5.61
CA GLY A 298 -6.38 -13.67 -6.00
C GLY A 298 -7.35 -13.41 -4.85
N LYS A 299 -7.07 -13.88 -3.63
CA LYS A 299 -7.89 -13.61 -2.43
C LYS A 299 -7.98 -12.12 -2.15
N ARG A 300 -9.09 -11.68 -1.56
CA ARG A 300 -9.35 -10.26 -1.28
C ARG A 300 -8.40 -9.66 -0.24
N LEU A 301 -8.00 -10.44 0.75
CA LEU A 301 -7.04 -10.03 1.76
C LEU A 301 -5.87 -11.03 1.77
N ILE A 302 -4.67 -10.53 1.55
CA ILE A 302 -3.46 -11.34 1.54
C ILE A 302 -2.44 -10.72 2.49
N SER A 303 -1.84 -11.54 3.33
CA SER A 303 -0.69 -11.15 4.16
C SER A 303 0.53 -11.96 3.76
N PHE A 304 1.62 -11.27 3.41
CA PHE A 304 2.92 -11.86 3.15
C PHE A 304 3.78 -11.76 4.41
N SER A 305 4.28 -12.87 4.91
CA SER A 305 5.14 -12.92 6.08
C SER A 305 6.43 -13.70 5.83
N PHE A 306 7.50 -13.36 6.58
CA PHE A 306 8.85 -13.90 6.40
C PHE A 306 9.45 -14.41 7.71
N PRO A 307 8.75 -15.19 8.54
CA PRO A 307 9.32 -15.69 9.77
C PRO A 307 10.46 -16.68 9.47
N GLY A 308 11.58 -16.53 10.14
CA GLY A 308 12.66 -17.52 10.12
C GLY A 308 13.58 -17.53 8.90
N LEU A 309 13.44 -16.58 7.95
CA LEU A 309 14.41 -16.43 6.89
C LEU A 309 15.73 -15.84 7.44
N LYS A 310 16.85 -16.47 7.05
CA LYS A 310 18.18 -15.94 7.34
C LYS A 310 18.35 -14.57 6.69
N GLU A 311 19.05 -13.66 7.35
CA GLU A 311 19.23 -12.28 6.91
C GLU A 311 19.72 -12.14 5.46
N ASN A 312 20.66 -13.00 5.05
CA ASN A 312 21.17 -13.02 3.67
C ASN A 312 20.12 -13.38 2.61
N LEU A 313 19.09 -14.17 2.97
CA LEU A 313 18.03 -14.58 2.06
C LEU A 313 16.83 -13.61 2.11
N ARG A 314 16.73 -12.84 3.19
CA ARG A 314 15.63 -11.90 3.43
C ARG A 314 15.55 -10.82 2.35
N VAL A 315 16.71 -10.22 1.99
CA VAL A 315 16.79 -9.19 0.95
C VAL A 315 16.29 -9.72 -0.39
N THR A 316 16.79 -10.87 -0.81
CA THR A 316 16.41 -11.50 -2.08
C THR A 316 14.93 -11.87 -2.09
N SER A 317 14.43 -12.46 -0.99
CA SER A 317 12.99 -12.79 -0.85
C SER A 317 12.11 -11.55 -0.87
N MET A 318 12.55 -10.45 -0.27
CA MET A 318 11.83 -9.17 -0.33
C MET A 318 11.78 -8.59 -1.74
N LEU A 319 12.88 -8.65 -2.52
CA LEU A 319 12.89 -8.23 -3.93
C LEU A 319 11.91 -9.06 -4.76
N ILE A 320 11.92 -10.39 -4.56
CA ILE A 320 10.98 -11.29 -5.23
C ILE A 320 9.54 -10.96 -4.86
N MET A 321 9.25 -10.75 -3.58
CA MET A 321 7.92 -10.35 -3.14
C MET A 321 7.48 -9.02 -3.76
N MET A 322 8.38 -8.02 -3.82
CA MET A 322 8.06 -6.73 -4.44
C MET A 322 7.70 -6.88 -5.92
N GLU A 323 8.36 -7.79 -6.65
CA GLU A 323 8.00 -8.10 -8.04
C GLU A 323 6.62 -8.77 -8.14
N VAL A 324 6.32 -9.73 -7.25
CA VAL A 324 4.99 -10.35 -7.17
C VAL A 324 3.90 -9.30 -6.89
N LEU A 325 4.17 -8.37 -5.97
CA LEU A 325 3.26 -7.26 -5.64
C LEU A 325 3.02 -6.35 -6.84
N ARG A 326 4.09 -5.98 -7.56
CA ARG A 326 4.01 -5.11 -8.75
C ARG A 326 3.19 -5.78 -9.85
N SER A 327 3.47 -7.06 -10.14
CA SER A 327 2.71 -7.85 -11.11
C SER A 327 1.23 -7.93 -10.73
N LYS A 328 0.93 -8.11 -9.45
CA LYS A 328 -0.46 -8.19 -8.96
C LYS A 328 -1.18 -6.85 -9.03
N LEU A 329 -0.50 -5.73 -8.72
CA LEU A 329 -1.04 -4.39 -8.89
C LEU A 329 -1.41 -4.11 -10.36
N SER A 330 -0.53 -4.49 -11.28
CA SER A 330 -0.77 -4.32 -12.73
C SER A 330 -1.94 -5.17 -13.22
N GLU A 331 -2.05 -6.42 -12.76
CA GLU A 331 -3.20 -7.31 -13.04
C GLU A 331 -4.52 -6.71 -12.55
N ASN A 332 -4.56 -6.29 -11.28
CA ASN A 332 -5.75 -5.67 -10.68
C ASN A 332 -6.16 -4.39 -11.41
N CYS A 333 -5.20 -3.56 -11.81
CA CYS A 333 -5.46 -2.34 -12.57
C CYS A 333 -6.10 -2.65 -13.92
N ARG A 334 -5.63 -3.67 -14.66
CA ARG A 334 -6.26 -4.13 -15.90
C ARG A 334 -7.69 -4.63 -15.70
N GLU A 335 -7.97 -5.22 -14.55
CA GLU A 335 -9.32 -5.65 -14.15
C GLU A 335 -10.19 -4.50 -13.60
N GLY A 336 -9.68 -3.27 -13.51
CA GLY A 336 -10.37 -2.14 -12.90
C GLY A 336 -10.56 -2.26 -11.38
N LYS A 337 -9.75 -3.09 -10.72
CA LYS A 337 -9.81 -3.39 -9.30
C LYS A 337 -8.83 -2.52 -8.52
N TRP A 338 -9.28 -1.92 -7.43
CA TRP A 338 -8.41 -1.17 -6.53
C TRP A 338 -7.59 -2.10 -5.63
N THR A 339 -6.35 -1.68 -5.37
CA THR A 339 -5.47 -2.41 -4.47
C THR A 339 -4.99 -1.50 -3.34
N HIS A 340 -5.21 -1.94 -2.09
CA HIS A 340 -4.69 -1.29 -0.88
C HIS A 340 -3.48 -2.08 -0.39
N LEU A 341 -2.30 -1.49 -0.49
CA LEU A 341 -1.03 -2.09 -0.08
C LEU A 341 -0.60 -1.51 1.27
N TYR A 342 -0.50 -2.36 2.28
CA TYR A 342 0.04 -2.02 3.59
C TYR A 342 1.43 -2.61 3.74
N ILE A 343 2.39 -1.83 4.19
CA ILE A 343 3.76 -2.26 4.44
C ILE A 343 4.08 -1.95 5.89
N ASP A 344 4.14 -2.98 6.71
CA ASP A 344 4.55 -2.86 8.10
C ASP A 344 6.08 -2.81 8.22
N GLU A 345 6.60 -2.23 9.31
CA GLU A 345 8.02 -1.96 9.53
C GLU A 345 8.69 -1.31 8.29
N PHE A 346 8.02 -0.32 7.74
CA PHE A 346 8.40 0.33 6.46
C PHE A 346 9.87 0.80 6.43
N HIS A 347 10.44 1.17 7.58
CA HIS A 347 11.83 1.59 7.71
C HIS A 347 12.83 0.49 7.34
N GLU A 348 12.51 -0.80 7.57
CA GLU A 348 13.38 -1.91 7.20
C GLU A 348 13.61 -1.98 5.68
N LEU A 349 12.57 -1.69 4.89
CA LEU A 349 12.66 -1.70 3.42
C LEU A 349 13.53 -0.55 2.88
N LEU A 350 13.52 0.59 3.55
CA LEU A 350 14.32 1.75 3.13
C LEU A 350 15.80 1.61 3.50
N GLY A 351 16.13 0.74 4.45
CA GLY A 351 17.50 0.43 4.84
C GLY A 351 18.31 -0.39 3.81
N ILE A 352 17.64 -0.92 2.77
CA ILE A 352 18.26 -1.76 1.75
C ILE A 352 18.15 -1.05 0.40
N ASP A 353 19.29 -0.66 -0.19
CA ASP A 353 19.37 0.24 -1.36
C ASP A 353 18.50 -0.21 -2.55
N GLN A 354 18.57 -1.48 -2.93
CA GLN A 354 17.82 -2.03 -4.06
C GLN A 354 16.31 -2.01 -3.79
N ILE A 355 15.91 -2.38 -2.56
CA ILE A 355 14.51 -2.39 -2.16
C ILE A 355 13.98 -0.95 -2.02
N ALA A 356 14.77 -0.05 -1.44
CA ALA A 356 14.41 1.34 -1.30
C ALA A 356 14.15 2.02 -2.65
N ALA A 357 15.01 1.75 -3.65
CA ALA A 357 14.82 2.27 -5.01
C ALA A 357 13.50 1.77 -5.62
N PHE A 358 13.21 0.48 -5.45
CA PHE A 358 11.94 -0.11 -5.89
C PHE A 358 10.73 0.51 -5.19
N VAL A 359 10.78 0.65 -3.86
CA VAL A 359 9.69 1.24 -3.07
C VAL A 359 9.43 2.69 -3.48
N VAL A 360 10.48 3.50 -3.70
CA VAL A 360 10.33 4.88 -4.19
C VAL A 360 9.67 4.92 -5.57
N LYS A 361 10.06 4.02 -6.49
CA LYS A 361 9.44 3.89 -7.81
C LYS A 361 7.97 3.51 -7.67
N LEU A 362 7.67 2.47 -6.90
CA LEU A 362 6.31 2.01 -6.63
C LEU A 362 5.44 3.14 -6.03
N TRP A 363 5.95 3.90 -5.06
CA TRP A 363 5.23 4.99 -4.42
C TRP A 363 4.81 6.11 -5.37
N LYS A 364 5.65 6.37 -6.39
CA LYS A 364 5.35 7.35 -7.45
C LYS A 364 4.33 6.83 -8.47
N GLU A 365 4.35 5.54 -8.75
CA GLU A 365 3.60 4.93 -9.86
C GLU A 365 2.28 4.30 -9.43
N ILE A 366 2.15 3.87 -8.17
CA ILE A 366 1.01 3.08 -7.66
C ILE A 366 -0.36 3.71 -7.91
N ARG A 367 -0.43 5.06 -7.93
CA ARG A 367 -1.67 5.77 -8.27
C ARG A 367 -2.16 5.49 -9.69
N LYS A 368 -1.24 5.23 -10.63
CA LYS A 368 -1.57 4.88 -12.02
C LYS A 368 -2.11 3.45 -12.12
N LEU A 369 -1.76 2.62 -11.14
CA LEU A 369 -2.17 1.23 -11.02
C LEU A 369 -3.42 1.05 -10.15
N LEU A 370 -4.25 2.08 -9.97
CA LEU A 370 -5.42 2.06 -9.08
C LEU A 370 -5.05 1.60 -7.66
N GLY A 371 -3.86 1.97 -7.18
CA GLY A 371 -3.35 1.55 -5.89
C GLY A 371 -3.32 2.68 -4.86
N CYS A 372 -3.40 2.27 -3.58
CA CYS A 372 -3.21 3.09 -2.40
C CYS A 372 -2.16 2.41 -1.53
N ALA A 373 -0.96 2.99 -1.39
CA ALA A 373 0.06 2.44 -0.50
C ALA A 373 0.00 3.08 0.88
N CYS A 374 0.27 2.27 1.90
CA CYS A 374 0.35 2.70 3.29
C CYS A 374 1.65 2.16 3.91
N GLY A 375 2.54 3.04 4.30
CA GLY A 375 3.73 2.68 5.08
C GLY A 375 3.45 2.84 6.58
N ILE A 376 3.82 1.84 7.37
CA ILE A 376 3.66 1.85 8.83
C ILE A 376 5.05 1.80 9.44
N SER A 377 5.38 2.76 10.32
CA SER A 377 6.69 2.82 10.95
C SER A 377 6.60 3.31 12.38
N GLN A 378 7.55 2.86 13.21
CA GLN A 378 7.56 3.20 14.63
C GLN A 378 8.15 4.59 14.87
N ASN A 379 9.27 4.92 14.26
CA ASN A 379 10.00 6.15 14.53
C ASN A 379 10.33 6.89 13.23
N MET A 380 10.13 8.19 13.24
CA MET A 380 10.58 9.06 12.16
C MET A 380 12.11 9.10 12.07
N SER A 381 12.79 8.93 13.20
CA SER A 381 14.26 8.92 13.27
C SER A 381 14.88 7.78 12.48
N ASP A 382 14.25 6.61 12.45
CA ASP A 382 14.74 5.44 11.72
C ASP A 382 14.58 5.61 10.20
N LEU A 383 13.56 6.38 9.81
CA LEU A 383 13.33 6.75 8.41
C LEU A 383 14.29 7.85 7.92
N LEU A 384 14.75 8.74 8.82
CA LEU A 384 15.53 9.95 8.52
C LEU A 384 17.05 9.76 8.68
N ASN A 385 17.58 8.58 8.48
CA ASN A 385 19.02 8.42 8.37
C ASN A 385 19.56 9.23 7.18
N GLU A 386 20.77 9.79 7.29
CA GLU A 386 21.35 10.67 6.28
C GLU A 386 21.34 10.05 4.87
N ASP A 387 21.59 8.75 4.78
CA ASP A 387 21.58 7.98 3.53
C ASP A 387 20.18 7.87 2.90
N ASN A 388 19.11 7.94 3.71
CA ASN A 388 17.72 7.76 3.27
C ASN A 388 16.96 9.10 3.08
N ALA A 389 17.53 10.23 3.44
CA ALA A 389 16.83 11.54 3.44
C ALA A 389 16.23 11.88 2.07
N GLY A 390 16.96 11.66 0.98
CA GLY A 390 16.47 11.91 -0.38
C GLY A 390 15.32 10.96 -0.79
N ARG A 391 15.40 9.70 -0.40
CA ARG A 391 14.38 8.67 -0.68
C ARG A 391 13.10 8.96 0.10
N LEU A 392 13.24 9.27 1.38
CA LEU A 392 12.12 9.63 2.24
C LEU A 392 11.43 10.92 1.75
N SER A 393 12.18 11.93 1.35
CA SER A 393 11.61 13.15 0.75
C SER A 393 10.75 12.84 -0.48
N ALA A 394 11.21 11.92 -1.34
CA ALA A 394 10.44 11.46 -2.52
C ALA A 394 9.16 10.71 -2.11
N ILE A 395 9.19 9.91 -1.06
CA ILE A 395 8.01 9.19 -0.51
C ILE A 395 7.03 10.18 0.10
N LEU A 396 7.49 11.08 0.99
CA LEU A 396 6.64 12.04 1.68
C LEU A 396 5.96 13.03 0.72
N SER A 397 6.67 13.48 -0.32
CA SER A 397 6.11 14.36 -1.36
C SER A 397 5.01 13.69 -2.20
N ASN A 398 4.96 12.36 -2.22
CA ASN A 398 3.92 11.57 -2.86
C ASN A 398 2.93 10.95 -1.86
N THR A 399 2.83 11.51 -0.64
CA THR A 399 1.93 11.06 0.42
C THR A 399 1.05 12.22 0.87
N GLU A 400 -0.26 12.05 0.81
CA GLU A 400 -1.23 13.08 1.22
C GLU A 400 -2.02 12.71 2.48
N CYS A 401 -1.96 11.45 2.92
CA CYS A 401 -2.62 10.98 4.13
C CYS A 401 -1.59 10.58 5.20
N PHE A 402 -1.71 11.16 6.39
CA PHE A 402 -0.85 10.85 7.54
C PHE A 402 -1.72 10.59 8.77
N ALA A 403 -1.52 9.43 9.39
CA ALA A 403 -2.02 9.14 10.73
C ALA A 403 -0.84 9.22 11.70
N LEU A 404 -0.81 10.28 12.49
CA LEU A 404 0.24 10.53 13.48
C LEU A 404 -0.31 10.18 14.86
N LEU A 405 0.10 9.02 15.38
CA LEU A 405 -0.18 8.62 16.76
C LEU A 405 0.89 9.20 17.71
N ALA A 406 0.93 8.76 18.95
CA ALA A 406 1.88 9.26 19.93
C ALA A 406 3.32 9.23 19.42
N GLN A 407 4.02 10.35 19.52
CA GLN A 407 5.38 10.56 19.06
C GLN A 407 6.32 10.88 20.22
N SER A 408 7.63 10.70 20.01
CA SER A 408 8.65 11.27 20.87
C SER A 408 8.81 12.76 20.60
N SER A 409 9.34 13.53 21.57
CA SER A 409 9.58 14.97 21.37
C SER A 409 10.62 15.26 20.27
N ILE A 410 11.49 14.30 19.96
CA ILE A 410 12.48 14.40 18.89
C ILE A 410 11.79 14.21 17.53
N ASP A 411 10.97 13.17 17.42
CA ASP A 411 10.22 12.88 16.18
C ASP A 411 9.20 13.97 15.88
N LYS A 412 8.53 14.52 16.92
CA LYS A 412 7.63 15.66 16.77
C LYS A 412 8.31 16.84 16.08
N ARG A 413 9.54 17.20 16.48
CA ARG A 413 10.29 18.29 15.84
C ARG A 413 10.55 18.02 14.37
N LYS A 414 11.03 16.81 14.04
CA LYS A 414 11.27 16.40 12.66
C LYS A 414 9.99 16.41 11.82
N LEU A 415 8.87 15.91 12.38
CA LEU A 415 7.57 15.93 11.69
C LEU A 415 7.08 17.35 11.41
N MET A 416 7.32 18.30 12.30
CA MET A 416 6.97 19.72 12.07
C MET A 416 7.75 20.33 10.89
N GLU A 417 8.99 19.91 10.67
CA GLU A 417 9.80 20.33 9.52
C GLU A 417 9.28 19.72 8.20
N PHE A 418 8.87 18.46 8.21
CA PHE A 418 8.36 17.75 7.02
C PHE A 418 6.90 18.07 6.69
N LEU A 419 6.10 18.46 7.68
CA LEU A 419 4.68 18.77 7.52
C LEU A 419 4.38 20.22 7.93
N PRO A 420 4.98 21.21 7.24
CA PRO A 420 4.88 22.63 7.62
C PRO A 420 3.44 23.17 7.54
N ASN A 421 2.55 22.48 6.82
CA ASN A 421 1.15 22.84 6.68
C ASN A 421 0.30 22.49 7.91
N ILE A 422 0.85 21.80 8.90
CA ILE A 422 0.19 21.50 10.17
C ILE A 422 0.62 22.54 11.20
N SER A 423 -0.34 23.22 11.82
CA SER A 423 -0.01 24.23 12.84
C SER A 423 0.69 23.60 14.05
N PRO A 424 1.66 24.28 14.68
CA PRO A 424 2.34 23.78 15.88
C PRO A 424 1.38 23.37 17.01
N ALA A 425 0.24 24.06 17.13
CA ALA A 425 -0.79 23.73 18.12
C ALA A 425 -1.42 22.36 17.89
N MET A 426 -1.61 21.93 16.63
CA MET A 426 -2.15 20.63 16.32
C MET A 426 -1.19 19.49 16.69
N PHE A 427 0.12 19.73 16.65
CA PHE A 427 1.09 18.71 17.09
C PHE A 427 1.04 18.40 18.60
N ASN A 428 0.32 19.18 19.40
CA ASN A 428 0.09 18.82 20.79
C ASN A 428 -0.81 17.58 20.95
N TYR A 429 -1.63 17.25 19.96
CA TYR A 429 -2.43 16.02 19.94
C TYR A 429 -1.62 14.74 19.67
N VAL A 430 -0.33 14.85 19.32
CA VAL A 430 0.56 13.70 19.16
C VAL A 430 1.64 13.65 20.25
N ASP A 431 1.83 14.74 20.99
CA ASP A 431 2.81 14.83 22.08
C ASP A 431 2.22 14.15 23.33
N ASN A 432 2.81 13.04 23.76
CA ASN A 432 2.30 12.25 24.88
C ASN A 432 0.83 11.82 24.74
N ALA A 433 0.36 11.65 23.49
CA ALA A 433 -0.99 11.17 23.22
C ALA A 433 -1.24 9.80 23.84
N GLU A 434 -2.47 9.55 24.26
CA GLU A 434 -2.91 8.23 24.70
C GLU A 434 -2.90 7.23 23.53
N SER A 435 -2.70 5.94 23.83
CA SER A 435 -2.78 4.91 22.79
C SER A 435 -4.14 4.94 22.08
N GLY A 436 -4.12 4.92 20.75
CA GLY A 436 -5.32 5.00 19.91
C GLY A 436 -5.82 6.43 19.67
N THR A 437 -5.09 7.46 20.12
CA THR A 437 -5.38 8.85 19.78
C THR A 437 -4.25 9.48 18.98
N GLY A 438 -4.56 10.54 18.23
CA GLY A 438 -3.54 11.20 17.40
C GLY A 438 -4.11 12.27 16.47
N LEU A 439 -3.39 12.51 15.39
CA LEU A 439 -3.71 13.51 14.39
C LEU A 439 -3.80 12.87 13.00
N LEU A 440 -4.95 12.98 12.36
CA LEU A 440 -5.18 12.56 10.98
C LEU A 440 -5.06 13.77 10.06
N LYS A 441 -4.13 13.71 9.12
CA LYS A 441 -4.05 14.63 7.99
C LYS A 441 -4.49 13.90 6.73
N MET A 442 -5.52 14.40 6.04
CA MET A 442 -5.99 13.87 4.76
C MET A 442 -6.20 15.02 3.78
N GLY A 443 -5.29 15.11 2.79
CA GLY A 443 -5.22 16.27 1.91
C GLY A 443 -4.95 17.56 2.69
N SER A 444 -5.89 18.52 2.63
CA SER A 444 -5.81 19.80 3.37
C SER A 444 -6.46 19.75 4.76
N VAL A 445 -7.17 18.67 5.08
CA VAL A 445 -7.89 18.52 6.35
C VAL A 445 -6.96 17.93 7.40
N VAL A 446 -6.97 18.51 8.61
CA VAL A 446 -6.18 18.05 9.76
C VAL A 446 -7.09 17.97 10.98
N ILE A 447 -7.30 16.75 11.49
CA ILE A 447 -8.28 16.46 12.54
C ILE A 447 -7.63 15.64 13.66
N PRO A 448 -7.76 16.03 14.94
CA PRO A 448 -7.39 15.14 16.04
C PRO A 448 -8.44 14.02 16.17
N PHE A 449 -7.98 12.78 16.16
CA PHE A 449 -8.85 11.60 16.17
C PHE A 449 -8.67 10.77 17.43
N ASP A 450 -9.73 10.01 17.76
CA ASP A 450 -9.76 8.98 18.77
C ASP A 450 -10.39 7.70 18.17
N ILE A 451 -9.59 6.62 18.07
CA ILE A 451 -10.04 5.33 17.55
C ILE A 451 -10.15 4.26 18.65
N ARG A 452 -10.07 4.66 19.90
CA ARG A 452 -10.18 3.72 21.01
C ARG A 452 -11.55 3.02 20.99
N MET A 453 -11.52 1.73 21.25
CA MET A 453 -12.70 0.85 21.26
C MET A 453 -12.90 0.24 22.63
N SER A 454 -14.16 -0.11 22.94
CA SER A 454 -14.43 -0.92 24.12
C SER A 454 -13.72 -2.28 24.00
N LYS A 455 -13.07 -2.72 25.09
CA LYS A 455 -12.43 -4.03 25.15
C LYS A 455 -13.42 -5.21 25.04
N GLU A 456 -14.71 -4.93 25.25
CA GLU A 456 -15.80 -5.91 25.14
C GLU A 456 -16.35 -6.02 23.71
N SER A 457 -15.85 -5.21 22.77
CA SER A 457 -16.34 -5.21 21.40
C SER A 457 -15.68 -6.35 20.60
N GLU A 458 -16.44 -7.07 19.79
CA GLU A 458 -15.94 -8.11 18.88
C GLU A 458 -14.87 -7.56 17.92
N ILE A 459 -15.00 -6.29 17.54
CA ILE A 459 -14.00 -5.63 16.68
C ILE A 459 -12.67 -5.50 17.42
N TYR A 460 -12.71 -5.16 18.72
CA TYR A 460 -11.49 -5.07 19.52
C TYR A 460 -10.74 -6.40 19.59
N GLU A 461 -11.44 -7.53 19.75
CA GLU A 461 -10.83 -8.86 19.73
C GLU A 461 -10.11 -9.17 18.42
N ILE A 462 -10.60 -8.64 17.29
CA ILE A 462 -10.01 -8.86 15.97
C ILE A 462 -8.78 -7.98 15.75
N VAL A 463 -8.81 -6.74 16.21
CA VAL A 463 -7.77 -5.74 15.91
C VAL A 463 -6.69 -5.63 17.00
N ASN A 464 -6.94 -6.14 18.22
CA ASN A 464 -6.00 -6.06 19.32
C ASN A 464 -4.79 -6.99 19.10
N THR A 465 -3.61 -6.49 19.43
CA THR A 465 -2.34 -7.24 19.39
C THR A 465 -1.86 -7.69 20.77
N ASP A 466 -2.46 -7.16 21.84
CA ASP A 466 -2.04 -7.48 23.21
C ASP A 466 -2.60 -8.85 23.64
N GLY A 467 -1.77 -9.87 23.62
CA GLY A 467 -2.00 -11.10 24.37
C GLY A 467 -2.61 -12.28 23.64
N GLY A 468 -2.14 -12.58 22.46
CA GLY A 468 -2.48 -13.83 21.80
C GLY A 468 -1.26 -14.56 21.25
N SER A 469 -0.43 -15.15 22.10
CA SER A 469 0.39 -16.28 21.70
C SER A 469 -0.56 -17.45 21.37
N TYR A 470 -1.18 -17.41 20.19
CA TYR A 470 -1.75 -18.63 19.63
C TYR A 470 -0.64 -19.31 18.85
N ALA A 471 -0.04 -20.31 19.52
CA ALA A 471 0.73 -21.34 18.85
C ALA A 471 -0.09 -21.89 17.68
N VAL A 472 0.50 -21.88 16.52
CA VAL A 472 0.04 -22.55 15.29
C VAL A 472 0.29 -24.04 15.43
#